data_39a39fa6d553f2950bbbcf6f58ffc286
#
_entry.id   39a39fa6d553f2950bbbcf6f58ffc286
#
_cell.length_a   1.000
_cell.length_b   1.000
_cell.length_c   1.000
_cell.angle_alpha   90.00
_cell.angle_beta   90.00
_cell.angle_gamma   90.00
#
_symmetry.space_group_name_H-M   'P 1'
#
loop_
_entity.id
_entity.type
_entity.pdbx_description
1 polymer ?
#
loop_
_entity_poly.entity_id
_entity_poly.type
_entity_poly.pdbx_seq_one_letter_code
_entity_poly.pdbx_strand_id
1 'polypeptide(L)'
;MKKQLLFIACACLSLGVSAKKHVEKADTGFVFTTVKENPITSIKNQNQSGTCWCFSTLSFFESELLRMGKGEHDLCEMFVVHKTMEDRAAQTVRTHGDVSFAQGGSFYDVIYCMQNYGIVPQEAMPEPGTLYGDTLPNHNEVDLVATAFVDALATSKLKKLSPVWKQAFSGIYDAYLGKCPEKFTYKGKEYTPQSYMQSLGLNMDDYVSLTSYTHHPFYKPFVIEVQDNWRWSLSYNLPIDELMEVFDYAIHNGYTIAWGSDVSETGFTRNGIAVM
;
A
#
# COMPACT_ATOMS: atom_id res chain seq x y z
N MET A 1 80.43 -24.98 21.22
CA MET A 1 79.16 -25.01 20.44
C MET A 1 78.08 -24.38 21.28
N LYS A 2 77.78 -23.12 21.00
CA LYS A 2 76.81 -22.29 21.79
C LYS A 2 75.47 -22.34 21.11
N LYS A 3 74.44 -22.80 21.82
CA LYS A 3 73.03 -22.77 21.39
C LYS A 3 72.48 -21.36 21.78
N GLN A 4 72.04 -20.61 20.79
CA GLN A 4 71.30 -19.38 21.02
C GLN A 4 69.82 -19.71 21.06
N LEU A 5 69.16 -19.38 22.15
CA LEU A 5 67.71 -19.38 22.32
C LEU A 5 67.20 -18.03 21.79
N LEU A 6 66.29 -18.13 20.80
CA LEU A 6 65.59 -16.97 20.26
C LEU A 6 64.26 -16.82 21.05
N PHE A 7 64.14 -15.76 21.83
CA PHE A 7 62.88 -15.36 22.47
C PHE A 7 62.05 -14.52 21.49
N ILE A 8 60.92 -15.06 21.05
CA ILE A 8 59.92 -14.29 20.31
C ILE A 8 58.99 -13.68 21.36
N ALA A 9 59.06 -12.35 21.53
CA ALA A 9 58.10 -11.58 22.31
C ALA A 9 56.87 -11.34 21.43
N CYS A 10 55.72 -11.98 21.74
CA CYS A 10 54.43 -11.65 21.20
C CYS A 10 53.92 -10.35 21.86
N ALA A 11 53.98 -9.24 21.16
CA ALA A 11 53.34 -8.03 21.59
C ALA A 11 51.84 -8.13 21.22
N CYS A 12 50.99 -8.41 22.20
CA CYS A 12 49.54 -8.27 22.07
C CYS A 12 49.16 -6.80 21.97
N LEU A 13 48.94 -6.30 20.76
CA LEU A 13 48.25 -5.04 20.53
C LEU A 13 46.78 -5.23 20.90
N SER A 14 46.38 -4.82 22.07
CA SER A 14 44.98 -4.66 22.44
C SER A 14 44.44 -3.42 21.71
N LEU A 15 43.77 -3.68 20.55
CA LEU A 15 42.91 -2.68 19.91
C LEU A 15 41.73 -2.45 20.85
N GLY A 16 41.80 -1.34 21.60
CA GLY A 16 40.68 -0.85 22.39
C GLY A 16 39.57 -0.44 21.43
N VAL A 17 38.59 -1.32 21.25
CA VAL A 17 37.30 -0.97 20.64
C VAL A 17 36.62 -0.03 21.63
N SER A 18 36.73 1.26 21.38
CA SER A 18 35.97 2.28 22.09
C SER A 18 34.52 2.11 21.66
N ALA A 19 33.76 1.31 22.39
CA ALA A 19 32.31 1.28 22.26
C ALA A 19 31.82 2.68 22.57
N LYS A 20 31.46 3.46 21.56
CA LYS A 20 30.68 4.68 21.75
C LYS A 20 29.46 4.27 22.56
N LYS A 21 29.43 4.61 23.85
CA LYS A 21 28.19 4.60 24.62
C LYS A 21 27.18 5.41 23.81
N HIS A 22 26.20 4.76 23.22
CA HIS A 22 24.96 5.41 22.85
C HIS A 22 24.43 6.02 24.16
N VAL A 23 24.64 7.32 24.33
CA VAL A 23 23.89 8.09 25.34
C VAL A 23 22.47 8.09 24.77
N GLU A 24 21.60 7.24 25.32
CA GLU A 24 20.15 7.40 25.15
C GLU A 24 19.87 8.85 25.57
N LYS A 25 19.56 9.71 24.60
CA LYS A 25 18.97 11.01 24.91
C LYS A 25 17.76 10.69 25.74
N ALA A 26 17.74 11.21 26.98
CA ALA A 26 16.53 11.16 27.79
C ALA A 26 15.40 11.66 26.92
N ASP A 27 14.43 10.78 26.64
CA ASP A 27 13.26 11.09 25.85
C ASP A 27 12.44 12.10 26.66
N THR A 28 12.58 13.39 26.32
CA THR A 28 11.81 14.48 26.92
C THR A 28 10.50 14.70 26.16
N GLY A 29 10.11 13.74 25.34
CA GLY A 29 8.91 13.74 24.51
C GLY A 29 7.63 13.37 25.25
N PHE A 30 6.56 13.21 24.49
CA PHE A 30 5.27 12.74 25.03
C PHE A 30 5.40 11.32 25.57
N VAL A 31 4.82 11.08 26.75
CA VAL A 31 4.70 9.73 27.31
C VAL A 31 3.34 9.17 26.92
N PHE A 32 3.35 8.10 26.11
CA PHE A 32 2.15 7.42 25.69
C PHE A 32 1.90 6.18 26.54
N THR A 33 0.64 5.94 26.87
CA THR A 33 0.17 4.69 27.47
C THR A 33 -0.73 3.99 26.48
N THR A 34 -0.42 2.72 26.17
CA THR A 34 -1.28 1.90 25.29
C THR A 34 -2.61 1.67 25.96
N VAL A 35 -3.69 2.17 25.38
CA VAL A 35 -5.06 1.98 25.84
C VAL A 35 -5.66 0.70 25.25
N LYS A 36 -5.43 0.47 23.97
CA LYS A 36 -5.91 -0.70 23.25
C LYS A 36 -4.94 -1.05 22.12
N GLU A 37 -4.69 -2.33 21.94
CA GLU A 37 -3.90 -2.87 20.84
C GLU A 37 -4.72 -3.96 20.15
N ASN A 38 -4.87 -3.86 18.85
CA ASN A 38 -5.52 -4.87 18.01
C ASN A 38 -4.46 -5.63 17.22
N PRO A 39 -4.65 -6.93 16.93
CA PRO A 39 -3.70 -7.71 16.16
C PRO A 39 -3.58 -7.17 14.72
N ILE A 40 -2.35 -7.07 14.27
CA ILE A 40 -2.00 -6.65 12.90
C ILE A 40 -1.01 -7.66 12.30
N THR A 41 -0.89 -7.68 10.98
CA THR A 41 0.18 -8.37 10.27
C THR A 41 1.48 -7.57 10.30
N SER A 42 2.56 -8.09 9.72
CA SER A 42 3.83 -7.36 9.64
C SER A 42 3.69 -6.05 8.84
N ILE A 43 4.40 -5.02 9.31
CA ILE A 43 4.44 -3.73 8.60
C ILE A 43 5.21 -3.90 7.30
N LYS A 44 4.62 -3.44 6.19
CA LYS A 44 5.21 -3.47 4.86
C LYS A 44 5.75 -2.11 4.45
N ASN A 45 6.78 -2.10 3.62
CA ASN A 45 7.42 -0.88 3.15
C ASN A 45 7.13 -0.66 1.66
N GLN A 46 6.32 0.34 1.34
CA GLN A 46 6.06 0.73 -0.04
C GLN A 46 7.26 1.37 -0.76
N ASN A 47 8.28 1.80 -0.02
CA ASN A 47 9.48 2.46 -0.50
C ASN A 47 9.18 3.59 -1.51
N GLN A 48 9.73 3.51 -2.73
CA GLN A 48 9.57 4.52 -3.78
C GLN A 48 8.39 4.20 -4.71
N SER A 49 7.20 4.07 -4.12
CA SER A 49 5.95 3.90 -4.89
C SER A 49 4.87 4.83 -4.33
N GLY A 50 4.04 5.40 -5.18
CA GLY A 50 2.88 6.22 -4.82
C GLY A 50 1.65 5.38 -4.48
N THR A 51 1.82 4.21 -3.84
CA THR A 51 0.78 3.19 -3.66
C THR A 51 0.38 2.99 -2.19
N CYS A 52 0.56 4.00 -1.33
CA CYS A 52 0.20 3.96 0.09
C CYS A 52 -1.28 3.55 0.31
N TRP A 53 -2.17 4.00 -0.56
CA TRP A 53 -3.58 3.62 -0.56
C TRP A 53 -3.78 2.09 -0.63
N CYS A 54 -2.95 1.40 -1.40
CA CYS A 54 -3.02 -0.06 -1.55
C CYS A 54 -2.45 -0.77 -0.32
N PHE A 55 -1.24 -0.39 0.11
CA PHE A 55 -0.57 -0.97 1.27
C PHE A 55 -1.39 -0.84 2.54
N SER A 56 -1.92 0.36 2.82
CA SER A 56 -2.72 0.59 4.02
C SER A 56 -4.05 -0.17 4.01
N THR A 57 -4.71 -0.25 2.85
CA THR A 57 -5.99 -0.95 2.74
C THR A 57 -5.82 -2.47 2.82
N LEU A 58 -4.79 -3.04 2.20
CA LEU A 58 -4.54 -4.48 2.32
C LEU A 58 -4.12 -4.85 3.75
N SER A 59 -3.30 -4.05 4.42
CA SER A 59 -2.99 -4.22 5.84
C SER A 59 -4.25 -4.17 6.73
N PHE A 60 -5.20 -3.29 6.41
CA PHE A 60 -6.51 -3.27 7.06
C PHE A 60 -7.27 -4.59 6.84
N PHE A 61 -7.37 -5.11 5.62
CA PHE A 61 -8.03 -6.38 5.35
C PHE A 61 -7.32 -7.58 5.96
N GLU A 62 -6.01 -7.59 6.00
CA GLU A 62 -5.23 -8.61 6.70
C GLU A 62 -5.54 -8.64 8.20
N SER A 63 -5.63 -7.46 8.82
CA SER A 63 -6.05 -7.32 10.22
C SER A 63 -7.48 -7.80 10.44
N GLU A 64 -8.37 -7.53 9.49
CA GLU A 64 -9.75 -8.01 9.52
C GLU A 64 -9.83 -9.54 9.44
N LEU A 65 -8.99 -10.16 8.61
CA LEU A 65 -8.87 -11.63 8.55
C LEU A 65 -8.39 -12.22 9.87
N LEU A 66 -7.44 -11.57 10.56
CA LEU A 66 -7.04 -11.96 11.91
C LEU A 66 -8.20 -11.85 12.89
N ARG A 67 -8.93 -10.74 12.88
CA ARG A 67 -10.12 -10.53 13.73
C ARG A 67 -11.21 -11.58 13.50
N MET A 68 -11.41 -11.98 12.24
CA MET A 68 -12.37 -13.02 11.83
C MET A 68 -11.89 -14.44 12.17
N GLY A 69 -10.68 -14.62 12.72
CA GLY A 69 -10.11 -15.94 13.02
C GLY A 69 -9.70 -16.73 11.78
N LYS A 70 -9.46 -16.08 10.65
CA LYS A 70 -9.01 -16.70 9.40
C LYS A 70 -7.51 -16.98 9.38
N GLY A 71 -6.77 -16.48 10.38
CA GLY A 71 -5.32 -16.56 10.45
C GLY A 71 -4.63 -15.46 9.67
N GLU A 72 -3.30 -15.56 9.62
CA GLU A 72 -2.46 -14.59 8.92
C GLU A 72 -2.48 -14.85 7.42
N HIS A 73 -2.72 -13.78 6.68
CA HIS A 73 -2.65 -13.71 5.23
C HIS A 73 -1.73 -12.57 4.83
N ASP A 74 -0.98 -12.75 3.77
CA ASP A 74 -0.14 -11.76 3.12
C ASP A 74 -0.71 -11.52 1.72
N LEU A 75 -1.45 -10.41 1.55
CA LEU A 75 -2.17 -10.09 0.33
C LEU A 75 -1.27 -9.26 -0.60
N CYS A 76 -1.28 -9.58 -1.90
CA CYS A 76 -0.36 -8.99 -2.85
C CYS A 76 -0.80 -7.59 -3.31
N GLU A 77 -0.02 -6.57 -2.93
CA GLU A 77 -0.23 -5.19 -3.34
C GLU A 77 -0.05 -5.02 -4.85
N MET A 78 0.95 -5.68 -5.43
CA MET A 78 1.28 -5.50 -6.85
C MET A 78 0.17 -6.04 -7.77
N PHE A 79 -0.57 -7.05 -7.34
CA PHE A 79 -1.76 -7.50 -8.06
C PHE A 79 -2.83 -6.40 -8.13
N VAL A 80 -3.11 -5.78 -6.99
CA VAL A 80 -4.11 -4.70 -6.90
C VAL A 80 -3.66 -3.48 -7.69
N VAL A 81 -2.40 -3.07 -7.54
CA VAL A 81 -1.81 -1.94 -8.28
C VAL A 81 -1.91 -2.18 -9.77
N HIS A 82 -1.49 -3.35 -10.26
CA HIS A 82 -1.53 -3.70 -11.68
C HIS A 82 -2.95 -3.57 -12.25
N LYS A 83 -3.95 -4.18 -11.59
CA LYS A 83 -5.35 -4.15 -12.04
C LYS A 83 -5.95 -2.74 -11.99
N THR A 84 -5.65 -2.00 -10.93
CA THR A 84 -6.12 -0.62 -10.77
C THR A 84 -5.54 0.30 -11.84
N MET A 85 -4.25 0.15 -12.17
CA MET A 85 -3.62 0.97 -13.20
C MET A 85 -4.10 0.64 -14.61
N GLU A 86 -4.42 -0.61 -14.91
CA GLU A 86 -5.11 -0.99 -16.15
C GLU A 86 -6.45 -0.25 -16.31
N ASP A 87 -7.25 -0.22 -15.25
CA ASP A 87 -8.53 0.49 -15.23
C ASP A 87 -8.36 2.01 -15.37
N ARG A 88 -7.40 2.58 -14.62
CA ARG A 88 -7.14 4.02 -14.64
C ARG A 88 -6.64 4.46 -16.03
N ALA A 89 -5.75 3.70 -16.66
CA ALA A 89 -5.33 3.96 -18.03
C ALA A 89 -6.52 3.96 -18.99
N ALA A 90 -7.41 2.98 -18.86
CA ALA A 90 -8.62 2.91 -19.68
C ALA A 90 -9.55 4.11 -19.44
N GLN A 91 -9.67 4.57 -18.20
CA GLN A 91 -10.48 5.74 -17.86
C GLN A 91 -9.85 7.02 -18.40
N THR A 92 -8.55 7.24 -18.22
CA THR A 92 -7.81 8.40 -18.74
C THR A 92 -7.96 8.52 -20.25
N VAL A 93 -7.79 7.41 -20.99
CA VAL A 93 -7.96 7.41 -22.45
C VAL A 93 -9.41 7.72 -22.84
N ARG A 94 -10.42 7.17 -22.15
CA ARG A 94 -11.84 7.42 -22.45
C ARG A 94 -12.27 8.86 -22.16
N THR A 95 -11.67 9.48 -21.17
CA THR A 95 -11.97 10.87 -20.76
C THR A 95 -11.04 11.89 -21.42
N HIS A 96 -10.22 11.44 -22.38
CA HIS A 96 -9.25 12.32 -23.07
C HIS A 96 -8.30 13.09 -22.15
N GLY A 97 -7.97 12.48 -21.01
CA GLY A 97 -7.07 13.06 -20.01
C GLY A 97 -7.74 13.85 -18.88
N ASP A 98 -9.08 14.01 -18.87
CA ASP A 98 -9.79 14.66 -17.75
C ASP A 98 -9.60 13.90 -16.44
N VAL A 99 -9.58 12.57 -16.48
CA VAL A 99 -9.05 11.74 -15.40
C VAL A 99 -7.56 11.54 -15.67
N SER A 100 -6.71 12.10 -14.81
CA SER A 100 -5.26 11.99 -14.94
C SER A 100 -4.78 10.56 -14.65
N PHE A 101 -3.77 10.11 -15.39
CA PHE A 101 -3.05 8.89 -15.05
C PHE A 101 -1.96 9.22 -14.02
N ALA A 102 -2.02 8.61 -12.85
CA ALA A 102 -1.06 8.80 -11.76
C ALA A 102 -1.09 7.60 -10.80
N GLN A 103 -0.04 7.43 -9.97
CA GLN A 103 0.09 6.31 -9.04
C GLN A 103 -0.88 6.37 -7.85
N GLY A 104 -1.31 7.57 -7.46
CA GLY A 104 -2.24 7.77 -6.35
C GLY A 104 -3.57 7.06 -6.58
N GLY A 105 -4.27 6.74 -5.53
CA GLY A 105 -5.56 6.06 -5.56
C GLY A 105 -6.26 6.16 -4.22
N SER A 106 -7.43 5.56 -4.11
CA SER A 106 -8.23 5.55 -2.90
C SER A 106 -8.35 4.14 -2.32
N PHE A 107 -8.72 4.03 -1.07
CA PHE A 107 -9.03 2.74 -0.43
C PHE A 107 -10.10 1.96 -1.21
N TYR A 108 -10.99 2.69 -1.91
CA TYR A 108 -12.03 2.11 -2.72
C TYR A 108 -11.51 1.38 -3.96
N ASP A 109 -10.33 1.75 -4.46
CA ASP A 109 -9.69 1.04 -5.57
C ASP A 109 -9.35 -0.41 -5.18
N VAL A 110 -8.93 -0.65 -3.94
CA VAL A 110 -8.68 -2.00 -3.42
C VAL A 110 -9.98 -2.78 -3.32
N ILE A 111 -11.02 -2.18 -2.73
CA ILE A 111 -12.36 -2.80 -2.63
C ILE A 111 -12.86 -3.17 -4.03
N TYR A 112 -12.79 -2.24 -4.98
CA TYR A 112 -13.20 -2.48 -6.36
C TYR A 112 -12.40 -3.61 -7.02
N CYS A 113 -11.09 -3.64 -6.82
CA CYS A 113 -10.23 -4.70 -7.34
C CYS A 113 -10.63 -6.06 -6.76
N MET A 114 -10.80 -6.16 -5.45
CA MET A 114 -11.17 -7.41 -4.77
C MET A 114 -12.55 -7.91 -5.21
N GLN A 115 -13.51 -7.02 -5.45
CA GLN A 115 -14.85 -7.37 -5.95
C GLN A 115 -14.83 -7.85 -7.40
N ASN A 116 -14.06 -7.19 -8.28
CA ASN A 116 -14.15 -7.41 -9.72
C ASN A 116 -13.07 -8.34 -10.28
N TYR A 117 -11.87 -8.33 -9.68
CA TYR A 117 -10.71 -9.11 -10.13
C TYR A 117 -10.29 -10.19 -9.13
N GLY A 118 -10.76 -10.10 -7.89
CA GLY A 118 -10.29 -10.94 -6.79
C GLY A 118 -8.99 -10.43 -6.18
N ILE A 119 -8.28 -11.33 -5.52
CA ILE A 119 -6.99 -11.07 -4.87
C ILE A 119 -6.11 -12.31 -4.93
N VAL A 120 -4.81 -12.15 -4.78
CA VAL A 120 -3.86 -13.23 -4.68
C VAL A 120 -2.98 -13.07 -3.42
N PRO A 121 -2.43 -14.14 -2.85
CA PRO A 121 -1.43 -14.02 -1.81
C PRO A 121 -0.10 -13.53 -2.42
N GLN A 122 0.72 -12.86 -1.63
CA GLN A 122 2.02 -12.33 -2.06
C GLN A 122 2.92 -13.40 -2.70
N GLU A 123 2.89 -14.63 -2.21
CA GLU A 123 3.70 -15.73 -2.78
C GLU A 123 3.30 -16.13 -4.21
N ALA A 124 2.08 -15.80 -4.65
CA ALA A 124 1.63 -16.08 -6.01
C ALA A 124 2.10 -15.03 -7.03
N MET A 125 2.53 -13.87 -6.57
CA MET A 125 3.09 -12.79 -7.39
C MET A 125 4.21 -12.10 -6.59
N PRO A 126 5.37 -12.76 -6.44
CA PRO A 126 6.39 -12.38 -5.48
C PRO A 126 7.24 -11.16 -5.90
N GLU A 127 7.16 -10.73 -7.13
CA GLU A 127 7.90 -9.57 -7.62
C GLU A 127 7.46 -8.29 -6.88
N PRO A 128 8.39 -7.54 -6.29
CA PRO A 128 8.04 -6.36 -5.50
C PRO A 128 7.71 -5.11 -6.34
N GLY A 129 7.76 -5.21 -7.68
CA GLY A 129 7.59 -4.06 -8.57
C GLY A 129 8.79 -3.12 -8.51
N THR A 130 9.98 -3.67 -8.56
CA THR A 130 11.22 -2.93 -8.45
C THR A 130 12.14 -3.17 -9.65
N LEU A 131 13.13 -2.29 -9.79
CA LEU A 131 14.21 -2.41 -10.75
C LEU A 131 15.45 -3.03 -10.10
N TYR A 132 16.32 -3.62 -10.92
CA TYR A 132 17.67 -4.06 -10.53
C TYR A 132 17.73 -5.14 -9.44
N GLY A 133 16.65 -5.87 -9.20
CA GLY A 133 16.63 -6.94 -8.22
C GLY A 133 16.58 -6.48 -6.75
N ASP A 134 16.20 -5.22 -6.50
CA ASP A 134 15.91 -4.73 -5.17
C ASP A 134 14.76 -5.53 -4.55
N THR A 135 14.70 -5.55 -3.24
CA THR A 135 13.65 -6.26 -2.50
C THR A 135 12.45 -5.37 -2.14
N LEU A 136 12.53 -4.07 -2.47
CA LEU A 136 11.48 -3.09 -2.16
C LEU A 136 10.95 -2.44 -3.45
N PRO A 137 9.66 -2.07 -3.49
CA PRO A 137 9.05 -1.43 -4.64
C PRO A 137 9.79 -0.15 -5.06
N ASN A 138 9.97 0.03 -6.37
CA ASN A 138 10.45 1.26 -6.96
C ASN A 138 9.73 1.50 -8.29
N HIS A 139 8.75 2.39 -8.25
CA HIS A 139 7.86 2.66 -9.38
C HIS A 139 8.25 3.88 -10.20
N ASN A 140 9.40 4.50 -9.94
CA ASN A 140 9.80 5.73 -10.63
C ASN A 140 9.87 5.57 -12.17
N GLU A 141 10.42 4.45 -12.64
CA GLU A 141 10.56 4.22 -14.09
C GLU A 141 9.24 3.74 -14.70
N VAL A 142 8.54 2.81 -14.09
CA VAL A 142 7.25 2.34 -14.61
C VAL A 142 6.21 3.46 -14.67
N ASP A 143 6.21 4.35 -13.69
CA ASP A 143 5.32 5.52 -13.69
C ASP A 143 5.62 6.46 -14.87
N LEU A 144 6.89 6.75 -15.10
CA LEU A 144 7.33 7.57 -16.24
C LEU A 144 6.88 6.97 -17.58
N VAL A 145 7.16 5.68 -17.78
CA VAL A 145 6.85 4.98 -19.03
C VAL A 145 5.34 4.85 -19.24
N ALA A 146 4.62 4.44 -18.20
CA ALA A 146 3.17 4.24 -18.27
C ALA A 146 2.43 5.55 -18.47
N THR A 147 2.82 6.62 -17.77
CA THR A 147 2.24 7.96 -17.95
C THR A 147 2.45 8.46 -19.37
N ALA A 148 3.66 8.39 -19.90
CA ALA A 148 3.95 8.81 -21.27
C ALA A 148 3.14 8.02 -22.30
N PHE A 149 2.97 6.70 -22.09
CA PHE A 149 2.17 5.84 -22.95
C PHE A 149 0.69 6.23 -22.94
N VAL A 150 0.11 6.43 -21.76
CA VAL A 150 -1.31 6.75 -21.61
C VAL A 150 -1.62 8.15 -22.14
N ASP A 151 -0.78 9.15 -21.82
CA ASP A 151 -0.96 10.53 -22.26
C ASP A 151 -0.88 10.65 -23.79
N ALA A 152 0.04 9.93 -24.42
CA ALA A 152 0.12 9.88 -25.88
C ALA A 152 -1.17 9.37 -26.53
N LEU A 153 -1.86 8.43 -25.90
CA LEU A 153 -3.14 7.91 -26.39
C LEU A 153 -4.30 8.86 -26.05
N ALA A 154 -4.35 9.37 -24.85
CA ALA A 154 -5.44 10.23 -24.36
C ALA A 154 -5.52 11.55 -25.15
N THR A 155 -4.37 12.13 -25.52
CA THR A 155 -4.26 13.37 -26.30
C THR A 155 -4.18 13.15 -27.82
N SER A 156 -4.24 11.89 -28.25
CA SER A 156 -4.12 11.52 -29.66
C SER A 156 -5.26 12.10 -30.52
N LYS A 157 -4.92 12.52 -31.74
CA LYS A 157 -5.89 12.94 -32.76
C LYS A 157 -6.40 11.78 -33.62
N LEU A 158 -6.06 10.54 -33.29
CA LEU A 158 -6.53 9.37 -34.00
C LEU A 158 -8.06 9.22 -33.83
N LYS A 159 -8.77 9.04 -34.94
CA LYS A 159 -10.22 8.86 -34.92
C LYS A 159 -10.67 7.55 -34.25
N LYS A 160 -9.77 6.58 -34.17
CA LYS A 160 -10.05 5.26 -33.58
C LYS A 160 -8.76 4.66 -33.04
N LEU A 161 -8.81 4.15 -31.83
CA LEU A 161 -7.75 3.35 -31.24
C LEU A 161 -8.03 1.86 -31.42
N SER A 162 -7.00 1.08 -31.68
CA SER A 162 -7.08 -0.39 -31.66
C SER A 162 -7.18 -0.88 -30.21
N PRO A 163 -7.93 -1.96 -29.91
CA PRO A 163 -7.97 -2.54 -28.56
C PRO A 163 -6.61 -3.10 -28.11
N VAL A 164 -5.66 -3.29 -29.02
CA VAL A 164 -4.31 -3.82 -28.73
C VAL A 164 -3.52 -2.93 -27.74
N TRP A 165 -3.81 -1.63 -27.68
CA TRP A 165 -3.12 -0.74 -26.73
C TRP A 165 -3.28 -1.17 -25.28
N LYS A 166 -4.41 -1.78 -24.90
CA LYS A 166 -4.63 -2.29 -23.54
C LYS A 166 -3.66 -3.43 -23.21
N GLN A 167 -3.46 -4.34 -24.18
CA GLN A 167 -2.49 -5.43 -24.01
C GLN A 167 -1.06 -4.90 -23.96
N ALA A 168 -0.73 -3.87 -24.75
CA ALA A 168 0.57 -3.24 -24.69
C ALA A 168 0.81 -2.55 -23.34
N PHE A 169 -0.20 -1.86 -22.80
CA PHE A 169 -0.16 -1.25 -21.48
C PHE A 169 0.02 -2.30 -20.36
N SER A 170 -0.81 -3.38 -20.40
CA SER A 170 -0.65 -4.49 -19.46
C SER A 170 0.76 -5.09 -19.50
N GLY A 171 1.34 -5.22 -20.71
CA GLY A 171 2.71 -5.71 -20.88
C GLY A 171 3.78 -4.82 -20.23
N ILE A 172 3.55 -3.50 -20.12
CA ILE A 172 4.44 -2.62 -19.34
C ILE A 172 4.39 -3.04 -17.86
N TYR A 173 3.21 -3.15 -17.28
CA TYR A 173 3.06 -3.54 -15.89
C TYR A 173 3.51 -4.99 -15.62
N ASP A 174 3.26 -5.91 -16.54
CA ASP A 174 3.77 -7.29 -16.47
C ASP A 174 5.32 -7.31 -16.36
N ALA A 175 6.00 -6.42 -17.08
CA ALA A 175 7.44 -6.35 -17.09
C ALA A 175 8.05 -5.79 -15.78
N TYR A 176 7.35 -4.85 -15.12
CA TYR A 176 7.86 -4.17 -13.93
C TYR A 176 7.33 -4.77 -12.62
N LEU A 177 6.08 -5.19 -12.57
CA LEU A 177 5.41 -5.66 -11.36
C LEU A 177 5.22 -7.17 -11.32
N GLY A 178 5.50 -7.85 -12.42
CA GLY A 178 5.16 -9.26 -12.60
C GLY A 178 3.76 -9.46 -13.18
N LYS A 179 3.59 -10.61 -13.81
CA LYS A 179 2.33 -10.97 -14.46
C LYS A 179 1.28 -11.42 -13.45
N CYS A 180 0.11 -10.82 -13.50
CA CYS A 180 -1.02 -11.28 -12.68
C CYS A 180 -1.39 -12.73 -13.02
N PRO A 181 -1.36 -13.66 -12.06
CA PRO A 181 -1.68 -15.06 -12.32
C PRO A 181 -3.17 -15.26 -12.54
N GLU A 182 -3.51 -16.05 -13.55
CA GLU A 182 -4.88 -16.51 -13.77
C GLU A 182 -5.28 -17.64 -12.81
N LYS A 183 -4.30 -18.49 -12.46
CA LYS A 183 -4.36 -19.57 -11.49
C LYS A 183 -3.07 -19.69 -10.72
N PHE A 184 -3.15 -20.12 -9.49
CA PHE A 184 -2.01 -20.36 -8.62
C PHE A 184 -2.32 -21.44 -7.58
N THR A 185 -1.26 -22.00 -6.99
CA THR A 185 -1.38 -22.94 -5.86
C THR A 185 -0.98 -22.23 -4.58
N TYR A 186 -1.84 -22.26 -3.57
CA TYR A 186 -1.59 -21.70 -2.25
C TYR A 186 -1.95 -22.73 -1.18
N LYS A 187 -1.01 -23.02 -0.27
CA LYS A 187 -1.19 -24.02 0.79
C LYS A 187 -1.74 -25.37 0.25
N GLY A 188 -1.23 -25.80 -0.91
CA GLY A 188 -1.56 -27.08 -1.53
C GLY A 188 -2.90 -27.14 -2.27
N LYS A 189 -3.60 -26.03 -2.42
CA LYS A 189 -4.86 -25.94 -3.15
C LYS A 189 -4.76 -24.98 -4.34
N GLU A 190 -5.36 -25.33 -5.48
CA GLU A 190 -5.42 -24.48 -6.66
C GLU A 190 -6.54 -23.43 -6.50
N TYR A 191 -6.23 -22.20 -6.88
CA TYR A 191 -7.13 -21.06 -6.85
C TYR A 191 -7.03 -20.24 -8.14
N THR A 192 -8.11 -19.55 -8.45
CA THR A 192 -8.09 -18.31 -9.24
C THR A 192 -8.12 -17.13 -8.27
N PRO A 193 -7.78 -15.88 -8.68
CA PRO A 193 -7.89 -14.71 -7.82
C PRO A 193 -9.28 -14.55 -7.18
N GLN A 194 -10.35 -14.80 -7.96
CA GLN A 194 -11.72 -14.73 -7.46
C GLN A 194 -12.04 -15.85 -6.45
N SER A 195 -11.62 -17.09 -6.71
CA SER A 195 -11.90 -18.19 -5.79
C SER A 195 -11.09 -18.07 -4.49
N TYR A 196 -9.90 -17.46 -4.53
CA TYR A 196 -9.14 -17.13 -3.35
C TYR A 196 -9.83 -16.03 -2.54
N MET A 197 -10.24 -14.93 -3.17
CA MET A 197 -11.04 -13.88 -2.53
C MET A 197 -12.28 -14.45 -1.82
N GLN A 198 -13.03 -15.30 -2.48
CA GLN A 198 -14.21 -15.97 -1.88
C GLN A 198 -13.84 -16.81 -0.67
N SER A 199 -12.68 -17.49 -0.68
CA SER A 199 -12.23 -18.33 0.44
C SER A 199 -11.85 -17.53 1.70
N LEU A 200 -11.50 -16.25 1.56
CA LEU A 200 -11.22 -15.36 2.67
C LEU A 200 -12.48 -15.03 3.48
N GLY A 201 -13.65 -15.05 2.84
CA GLY A 201 -14.93 -14.78 3.49
C GLY A 201 -15.16 -13.29 3.81
N LEU A 202 -14.38 -12.40 3.20
CA LEU A 202 -14.60 -10.96 3.27
C LEU A 202 -15.77 -10.58 2.35
N ASN A 203 -16.70 -9.80 2.87
CA ASN A 203 -17.75 -9.18 2.07
C ASN A 203 -17.44 -7.68 1.92
N MET A 204 -17.11 -7.24 0.73
CA MET A 204 -16.70 -5.87 0.46
C MET A 204 -17.81 -4.84 0.71
N ASP A 205 -19.07 -5.25 0.73
CA ASP A 205 -20.21 -4.37 1.02
C ASP A 205 -20.36 -4.05 2.51
N ASP A 206 -19.61 -4.72 3.38
CA ASP A 206 -19.62 -4.47 4.83
C ASP A 206 -18.69 -3.29 5.22
N TYR A 207 -17.93 -2.75 4.28
CA TYR A 207 -16.96 -1.69 4.52
C TYR A 207 -17.43 -0.36 3.95
N VAL A 208 -17.29 0.69 4.75
CA VAL A 208 -17.75 2.03 4.41
C VAL A 208 -16.61 3.05 4.55
N SER A 209 -16.56 3.99 3.62
CA SER A 209 -15.71 5.17 3.74
C SER A 209 -16.44 6.26 4.51
N LEU A 210 -15.80 6.76 5.57
CA LEU A 210 -16.30 7.84 6.41
C LEU A 210 -15.42 9.07 6.26
N THR A 211 -16.03 10.25 6.42
CA THR A 211 -15.33 11.53 6.34
C THR A 211 -16.05 12.59 7.17
N SER A 212 -15.41 13.75 7.36
CA SER A 212 -16.00 14.90 8.06
C SER A 212 -15.68 16.21 7.34
N TYR A 213 -16.62 16.69 6.53
CA TYR A 213 -16.50 17.94 5.79
C TYR A 213 -17.70 18.84 6.03
N THR A 214 -17.47 20.09 6.42
CA THR A 214 -18.50 21.07 6.75
C THR A 214 -19.19 21.69 5.54
N HIS A 215 -18.62 21.58 4.35
CA HIS A 215 -19.19 22.15 3.11
C HIS A 215 -20.19 21.20 2.42
N HIS A 216 -20.35 19.99 2.94
CA HIS A 216 -21.39 19.05 2.52
C HIS A 216 -22.34 18.72 3.68
N PRO A 217 -23.60 18.38 3.41
CA PRO A 217 -24.54 17.97 4.46
C PRO A 217 -24.02 16.75 5.24
N PHE A 218 -24.08 16.81 6.56
CA PHE A 218 -23.83 15.62 7.39
C PHE A 218 -24.92 14.56 7.21
N TYR A 219 -24.58 13.31 7.54
CA TYR A 219 -25.43 12.12 7.45
C TYR A 219 -25.88 11.79 6.02
N LYS A 220 -25.06 12.19 5.04
CA LYS A 220 -25.27 11.87 3.62
C LYS A 220 -23.97 11.48 2.96
N PRO A 221 -24.01 10.57 1.98
CA PRO A 221 -22.85 10.29 1.17
C PRO A 221 -22.60 11.42 0.16
N PHE A 222 -21.32 11.69 -0.13
CA PHE A 222 -20.88 12.53 -1.22
C PHE A 222 -19.56 12.05 -1.79
N VAL A 223 -19.18 12.55 -2.94
CA VAL A 223 -17.88 12.26 -3.56
C VAL A 223 -16.84 13.23 -3.03
N ILE A 224 -15.77 12.73 -2.44
CA ILE A 224 -14.60 13.56 -2.15
C ILE A 224 -13.92 13.87 -3.48
N GLU A 225 -13.91 15.14 -3.87
CA GLU A 225 -13.50 15.63 -5.20
C GLU A 225 -11.98 15.83 -5.27
N VAL A 226 -11.24 14.73 -5.10
CA VAL A 226 -9.79 14.69 -5.24
C VAL A 226 -9.39 13.75 -6.37
N GLN A 227 -8.23 13.99 -7.01
CA GLN A 227 -7.78 13.19 -8.16
C GLN A 227 -7.58 11.71 -7.83
N ASP A 228 -7.23 11.39 -6.58
CA ASP A 228 -7.05 10.01 -6.14
C ASP A 228 -8.37 9.25 -6.04
N ASN A 229 -9.50 9.94 -5.87
CA ASN A 229 -10.85 9.37 -5.96
C ASN A 229 -11.38 9.38 -7.40
N TRP A 230 -10.57 8.97 -8.37
CA TRP A 230 -10.88 9.00 -9.80
C TRP A 230 -12.05 8.10 -10.23
N ARG A 231 -12.49 7.18 -9.37
CA ARG A 231 -13.71 6.37 -9.54
C ARG A 231 -14.96 7.07 -9.03
N TRP A 232 -14.83 8.26 -8.44
CA TRP A 232 -15.94 9.02 -7.85
C TRP A 232 -16.70 8.24 -6.77
N SER A 233 -15.97 7.50 -5.97
CA SER A 233 -16.53 6.70 -4.89
C SER A 233 -17.08 7.60 -3.78
N LEU A 234 -18.15 7.12 -3.13
CA LEU A 234 -18.85 7.87 -2.10
C LEU A 234 -18.22 7.65 -0.71
N SER A 235 -18.16 8.71 0.07
CA SER A 235 -17.86 8.66 1.50
C SER A 235 -19.03 9.22 2.29
N TYR A 236 -19.35 8.61 3.41
CA TYR A 236 -20.44 9.05 4.28
C TYR A 236 -19.94 10.13 5.23
N ASN A 237 -20.61 11.27 5.27
CA ASN A 237 -20.19 12.47 5.98
C ASN A 237 -20.77 12.51 7.39
N LEU A 238 -19.92 12.61 8.40
CA LEU A 238 -20.28 12.72 9.81
C LEU A 238 -19.72 14.00 10.43
N PRO A 239 -20.34 14.58 11.47
CA PRO A 239 -19.66 15.53 12.33
C PRO A 239 -18.36 14.95 12.89
N ILE A 240 -17.34 15.78 13.10
CA ILE A 240 -16.02 15.31 13.50
C ILE A 240 -16.05 14.56 14.84
N ASP A 241 -16.84 15.02 15.80
CA ASP A 241 -16.96 14.39 17.11
C ASP A 241 -17.56 12.97 16.97
N GLU A 242 -18.61 12.81 16.16
CA GLU A 242 -19.21 11.50 15.89
C GLU A 242 -18.27 10.57 15.10
N LEU A 243 -17.50 11.13 14.17
CA LEU A 243 -16.46 10.36 13.47
C LEU A 243 -15.42 9.82 14.46
N MET A 244 -14.99 10.64 15.43
CA MET A 244 -14.06 10.19 16.48
C MET A 244 -14.67 9.14 17.39
N GLU A 245 -15.96 9.25 17.74
CA GLU A 245 -16.68 8.19 18.48
C GLU A 245 -16.71 6.87 17.72
N VAL A 246 -16.89 6.90 16.40
CA VAL A 246 -16.81 5.70 15.54
C VAL A 246 -15.40 5.10 15.56
N PHE A 247 -14.35 5.93 15.53
CA PHE A 247 -12.95 5.46 15.67
C PHE A 247 -12.75 4.73 16.99
N ASP A 248 -13.13 5.35 18.10
CA ASP A 248 -12.98 4.76 19.43
C ASP A 248 -13.77 3.45 19.54
N TYR A 249 -15.01 3.44 19.05
CA TYR A 249 -15.84 2.25 19.05
C TYR A 249 -15.19 1.12 18.23
N ALA A 250 -14.71 1.42 17.03
CA ALA A 250 -14.09 0.42 16.15
C ALA A 250 -12.85 -0.21 16.83
N ILE A 251 -11.93 0.63 17.32
CA ILE A 251 -10.71 0.16 17.96
C ILE A 251 -11.00 -0.69 19.20
N HIS A 252 -11.93 -0.25 20.06
CA HIS A 252 -12.28 -0.98 21.27
C HIS A 252 -12.95 -2.33 20.97
N ASN A 253 -13.64 -2.45 19.83
CA ASN A 253 -14.28 -3.70 19.39
C ASN A 253 -13.40 -4.58 18.50
N GLY A 254 -12.10 -4.28 18.42
CA GLY A 254 -11.14 -5.14 17.75
C GLY A 254 -10.94 -4.87 16.26
N TYR A 255 -11.57 -3.82 15.72
CA TYR A 255 -11.37 -3.41 14.34
C TYR A 255 -10.13 -2.51 14.20
N THR A 256 -9.48 -2.58 13.05
CA THR A 256 -8.51 -1.58 12.61
C THR A 256 -9.18 -0.58 11.69
N ILE A 257 -8.46 0.48 11.32
CA ILE A 257 -8.99 1.56 10.47
C ILE A 257 -7.96 1.88 9.40
N ALA A 258 -8.36 1.85 8.13
CA ALA A 258 -7.56 2.43 7.06
C ALA A 258 -7.79 3.95 7.06
N TRP A 259 -6.73 4.71 7.34
CA TRP A 259 -6.80 6.15 7.48
C TRP A 259 -5.95 6.85 6.42
N GLY A 260 -6.54 7.79 5.69
CA GLY A 260 -5.87 8.68 4.76
C GLY A 260 -5.86 10.12 5.29
N SER A 261 -4.70 10.75 5.27
CA SER A 261 -4.54 12.15 5.67
C SER A 261 -3.50 12.85 4.81
N ASP A 262 -3.52 14.18 4.83
CA ASP A 262 -2.45 14.98 4.27
C ASP A 262 -1.18 14.86 5.13
N VAL A 263 -0.10 14.43 4.52
CA VAL A 263 1.22 14.28 5.15
C VAL A 263 2.15 15.45 4.81
N SER A 264 1.68 16.44 4.06
CA SER A 264 2.44 17.64 3.69
C SER A 264 2.39 18.74 4.77
N GLU A 265 1.58 18.55 5.80
CA GLU A 265 1.47 19.47 6.93
C GLU A 265 2.80 19.66 7.66
N THR A 266 3.08 20.90 8.06
CA THR A 266 4.34 21.29 8.72
C THR A 266 4.60 20.48 10.00
N GLY A 267 3.53 20.11 10.71
CA GLY A 267 3.60 19.31 11.93
C GLY A 267 3.83 17.82 11.71
N PHE A 268 3.74 17.33 10.48
CA PHE A 268 4.03 15.92 10.15
C PHE A 268 5.53 15.74 9.93
N THR A 269 6.25 15.37 10.98
CA THR A 269 7.70 15.37 10.98
C THR A 269 8.30 13.99 10.74
N ARG A 270 9.54 13.96 10.20
CA ARG A 270 10.30 12.71 10.04
C ARG A 270 10.71 12.04 11.36
N ASN A 271 10.47 12.71 12.49
CA ASN A 271 10.74 12.18 13.82
C ASN A 271 9.63 11.24 14.33
N GLY A 272 8.64 10.94 13.52
CA GLY A 272 7.51 10.08 13.89
C GLY A 272 6.43 10.78 14.74
N ILE A 273 6.44 12.10 14.77
CA ILE A 273 5.46 12.91 15.51
C ILE A 273 4.68 13.76 14.52
N ALA A 274 3.35 13.69 14.61
CA ALA A 274 2.45 14.60 13.93
C ALA A 274 1.78 15.50 14.96
N VAL A 275 1.96 16.81 14.84
CA VAL A 275 1.38 17.82 15.74
C VAL A 275 0.73 18.90 14.88
N MET A 276 -0.51 19.24 15.17
CA MET A 276 -1.21 20.38 14.55
C MET A 276 -0.98 21.64 15.39
#